data_ee2db545c18cb642f45cfb996449fdc3
#
_entry.id   ee2db545c18cb642f45cfb996449fdc3
#
_cell.length_a   1.000
_cell.length_b   1.000
_cell.length_c   1.000
_cell.angle_alpha   90.00
_cell.angle_beta   90.00
_cell.angle_gamma   90.00
#
_symmetry.space_group_name_H-M   'P 1'
#
loop_
_entity.id
_entity.type
_entity.pdbx_description
1 polymer ?
#
loop_
_entity_poly.entity_id
_entity_poly.type
_entity_poly.pdbx_seq_one_letter_code
_entity_poly.pdbx_strand_id
1 'polypeptide(L)'
;MIAPALLIRAVIDGMVERRFGRIVNITSGSVKMPLAGLDLSSGARAGLTAFLAGVARQVAANNVTINFLLPGTFATDRLRTNMEANAKKQGITVEQASAARMATVPAKRFGEADEFGAACAFLCSSHAGYITGQNLLIDGGVFNGAF
;
A
#
# COMPACT_ATOMS: atom_id res chain seq x y z
N MET A 1 -4.37 -9.34 8.84
CA MET A 1 -3.01 -9.67 9.37
C MET A 1 -2.67 -11.15 9.21
N ILE A 2 -3.49 -12.09 9.68
CA ILE A 2 -3.15 -13.54 9.69
C ILE A 2 -2.97 -14.13 8.28
N ALA A 3 -3.93 -13.93 7.38
CA ALA A 3 -3.88 -14.54 6.04
C ALA A 3 -2.60 -14.20 5.24
N PRO A 4 -2.15 -12.92 5.14
CA PRO A 4 -0.87 -12.62 4.48
C PRO A 4 0.33 -13.29 5.16
N ALA A 5 0.36 -13.38 6.49
CA ALA A 5 1.44 -14.05 7.21
C ALA A 5 1.50 -15.55 6.89
N LEU A 6 0.33 -16.22 6.81
CA LEU A 6 0.26 -17.63 6.44
C LEU A 6 0.67 -17.87 4.97
N LEU A 7 0.26 -16.99 4.05
CA LEU A 7 0.68 -17.08 2.64
C LEU A 7 2.20 -16.93 2.51
N ILE A 8 2.78 -15.96 3.20
CA ILE A 8 4.23 -15.76 3.18
C ILE A 8 4.96 -16.96 3.76
N ARG A 9 4.49 -17.49 4.89
CA ARG A 9 5.05 -18.71 5.47
C ARG A 9 5.03 -19.89 4.50
N ALA A 10 3.99 -20.03 3.71
CA ALA A 10 3.86 -21.13 2.75
C ALA A 10 4.85 -21.07 1.56
N VAL A 11 5.39 -19.89 1.24
CA VAL A 11 6.24 -19.69 0.04
C VAL A 11 7.68 -19.31 0.36
N ILE A 12 7.97 -18.84 1.57
CA ILE A 12 9.24 -18.21 1.89
C ILE A 12 10.42 -19.20 1.87
N ASP A 13 10.22 -20.42 2.35
CA ASP A 13 11.29 -21.44 2.39
C ASP A 13 11.75 -21.78 0.97
N GLY A 14 10.84 -22.01 0.05
CA GLY A 14 11.20 -22.25 -1.35
C GLY A 14 11.85 -21.02 -2.04
N MET A 15 11.53 -19.80 -1.59
CA MET A 15 12.23 -18.60 -2.06
C MET A 15 13.66 -18.55 -1.54
N VAL A 16 13.88 -18.90 -0.29
CA VAL A 16 15.20 -18.98 0.35
C VAL A 16 16.07 -20.05 -0.34
N GLU A 17 15.53 -21.23 -0.57
CA GLU A 17 16.24 -22.36 -1.23
C GLU A 17 16.74 -21.98 -2.63
N ARG A 18 15.88 -21.37 -3.46
CA ARG A 18 16.29 -20.95 -4.82
C ARG A 18 17.04 -19.60 -4.85
N ARG A 19 17.29 -18.97 -3.69
CA ARG A 19 18.00 -17.70 -3.54
C ARG A 19 17.38 -16.56 -4.38
N PHE A 20 16.07 -16.57 -4.51
CA PHE A 20 15.30 -15.52 -5.16
C PHE A 20 13.85 -15.49 -4.66
N GLY A 21 13.44 -14.32 -4.18
CA GLY A 21 12.04 -14.06 -3.82
C GLY A 21 11.75 -12.56 -3.76
N ARG A 22 10.55 -12.19 -4.19
CA ARG A 22 10.04 -10.82 -4.11
C ARG A 22 8.62 -10.88 -3.57
N ILE A 23 8.41 -10.32 -2.39
CA ILE A 23 7.12 -10.27 -1.72
C ILE A 23 6.74 -8.80 -1.60
N VAL A 24 5.60 -8.43 -2.17
CA VAL A 24 5.05 -7.08 -2.06
C VAL A 24 3.68 -7.16 -1.40
N ASN A 25 3.56 -6.53 -0.24
CA ASN A 25 2.30 -6.44 0.50
C ASN A 25 1.62 -5.10 0.19
N ILE A 26 0.44 -5.15 -0.40
CA ILE A 26 -0.38 -3.96 -0.60
C ILE A 26 -1.16 -3.70 0.68
N THR A 27 -0.82 -2.63 1.38
CA THR A 27 -1.42 -2.28 2.67
C THR A 27 -2.28 -1.01 2.56
N SER A 28 -1.85 0.11 3.11
CA SER A 28 -2.58 1.38 3.08
C SER A 28 -1.71 2.53 3.58
N GLY A 29 -1.94 3.73 3.09
CA GLY A 29 -1.39 4.96 3.69
C GLY A 29 -1.75 5.13 5.17
N SER A 30 -2.83 4.48 5.62
CA SER A 30 -3.24 4.49 7.03
C SER A 30 -2.24 3.83 8.01
N VAL A 31 -1.25 3.11 7.50
CA VAL A 31 -0.12 2.62 8.30
C VAL A 31 0.75 3.77 8.81
N LYS A 32 0.94 4.80 7.98
CA LYS A 32 1.70 6.01 8.35
C LYS A 32 0.83 7.10 8.95
N MET A 33 -0.41 7.23 8.47
CA MET A 33 -1.36 8.25 8.92
C MET A 33 -2.72 7.58 9.19
N PRO A 34 -3.00 7.20 10.43
CA PRO A 34 -4.28 6.59 10.80
C PRO A 34 -5.47 7.45 10.37
N LEU A 35 -6.48 6.82 9.81
CA LEU A 35 -7.68 7.48 9.32
C LEU A 35 -8.86 7.16 10.24
N ALA A 36 -9.61 8.17 10.63
CA ALA A 36 -10.81 8.01 11.46
C ALA A 36 -11.79 7.02 10.81
N GLY A 37 -12.32 6.09 11.61
CA GLY A 37 -13.22 5.03 11.15
C GLY A 37 -12.52 3.84 10.47
N LEU A 38 -11.19 3.83 10.38
CA LEU A 38 -10.40 2.71 9.87
C LEU A 38 -9.45 2.11 10.94
N ASP A 39 -9.75 2.29 12.21
CA ASP A 39 -8.87 1.96 13.33
C ASP A 39 -8.43 0.49 13.34
N LEU A 40 -9.37 -0.45 13.24
CA LEU A 40 -9.07 -1.89 13.15
C LEU A 40 -8.24 -2.22 11.90
N SER A 41 -8.57 -1.60 10.78
CA SER A 41 -7.87 -1.78 9.50
C SER A 41 -6.43 -1.26 9.59
N SER A 42 -6.25 -0.08 10.18
CA SER A 42 -4.95 0.56 10.38
C SER A 42 -4.08 -0.26 11.33
N GLY A 43 -4.63 -0.68 12.47
CA GLY A 43 -3.94 -1.51 13.45
C GLY A 43 -3.49 -2.87 12.88
N ALA A 44 -4.39 -3.56 12.14
CA ALA A 44 -4.06 -4.84 11.51
C ALA A 44 -2.95 -4.72 10.46
N ARG A 45 -2.94 -3.63 9.66
CA ARG A 45 -1.91 -3.38 8.65
C ARG A 45 -0.59 -2.93 9.26
N ALA A 46 -0.63 -2.07 10.26
CA ALA A 46 0.57 -1.64 10.98
C ALA A 46 1.24 -2.83 11.69
N GLY A 47 0.46 -3.69 12.34
CA GLY A 47 0.96 -4.93 12.96
C GLY A 47 1.59 -5.89 11.95
N LEU A 48 0.96 -6.07 10.77
CA LEU A 48 1.54 -6.87 9.69
C LEU A 48 2.87 -6.27 9.20
N THR A 49 2.91 -4.96 9.00
CA THR A 49 4.11 -4.25 8.54
C THR A 49 5.26 -4.43 9.52
N ALA A 50 5.02 -4.21 10.82
CA ALA A 50 6.04 -4.38 11.86
C ALA A 50 6.55 -5.84 11.94
N PHE A 51 5.63 -6.81 11.91
CA PHE A 51 5.96 -8.24 11.93
C PHE A 51 6.85 -8.64 10.74
N LEU A 52 6.43 -8.29 9.53
CA LEU A 52 7.14 -8.68 8.31
C LEU A 52 8.46 -7.91 8.11
N ALA A 53 8.62 -6.72 8.68
CA ALA A 53 9.91 -6.02 8.69
C ALA A 53 11.00 -6.84 9.41
N GLY A 54 10.64 -7.56 10.47
CA GLY A 54 11.54 -8.51 11.13
C GLY A 54 11.88 -9.72 10.25
N VAL A 55 10.87 -10.31 9.60
CA VAL A 55 11.05 -11.45 8.68
C VAL A 55 11.93 -11.05 7.47
N ALA A 56 11.70 -9.87 6.91
CA ALA A 56 12.49 -9.35 5.78
C ALA A 56 13.99 -9.36 6.04
N ARG A 57 14.42 -9.01 7.26
CA ARG A 57 15.84 -9.02 7.66
C ARG A 57 16.41 -10.44 7.73
N GLN A 58 15.62 -11.42 8.16
CA GLN A 58 16.07 -12.81 8.31
C GLN A 58 16.36 -13.47 6.96
N VAL A 59 15.65 -13.08 5.90
CA VAL A 59 15.76 -13.71 4.57
C VAL A 59 16.56 -12.89 3.56
N ALA A 60 16.97 -11.69 3.91
CA ALA A 60 17.68 -10.76 3.01
C ALA A 60 18.98 -11.36 2.44
N ALA A 61 19.75 -12.11 3.23
CA ALA A 61 20.97 -12.79 2.80
C ALA A 61 20.75 -13.84 1.68
N ASN A 62 19.51 -14.27 1.50
CA ASN A 62 19.11 -15.24 0.48
C ASN A 62 18.50 -14.57 -0.76
N ASN A 63 18.70 -13.25 -0.94
CA ASN A 63 18.11 -12.49 -2.04
C ASN A 63 16.56 -12.57 -2.08
N VAL A 64 15.95 -12.66 -0.90
CA VAL A 64 14.50 -12.58 -0.71
C VAL A 64 14.18 -11.23 -0.10
N THR A 65 13.30 -10.46 -0.75
CA THR A 65 12.88 -9.15 -0.25
C THR A 65 11.39 -9.15 0.09
N ILE A 66 11.02 -8.43 1.15
CA ILE A 66 9.64 -8.22 1.56
C ILE A 66 9.44 -6.72 1.71
N ASN A 67 8.56 -6.14 0.89
CA ASN A 67 8.26 -4.71 0.89
C ASN A 67 6.76 -4.47 0.95
N PHE A 68 6.39 -3.21 1.18
CA PHE A 68 5.00 -2.78 1.31
C PHE A 68 4.72 -1.62 0.36
N LEU A 69 3.59 -1.69 -0.34
CA LEU A 69 3.03 -0.58 -1.08
C LEU A 69 1.83 -0.02 -0.31
N LEU A 70 1.86 1.26 -0.06
CA LEU A 70 0.85 1.98 0.70
C LEU A 70 0.10 2.93 -0.23
N PRO A 71 -1.05 2.51 -0.80
CA PRO A 71 -1.83 3.38 -1.66
C PRO A 71 -2.48 4.52 -0.89
N GLY A 72 -2.46 5.70 -1.49
CA GLY A 72 -3.34 6.81 -1.18
C GLY A 72 -4.69 6.68 -1.90
N THR A 73 -5.11 7.74 -2.58
CA THR A 73 -6.38 7.76 -3.33
C THR A 73 -6.13 7.53 -4.83
N PHE A 74 -6.62 6.40 -5.34
CA PHE A 74 -6.50 5.99 -6.75
C PHE A 74 -7.85 5.96 -7.45
N ALA A 75 -7.87 6.27 -8.75
CA ALA A 75 -9.04 6.21 -9.61
C ALA A 75 -9.46 4.74 -9.82
N THR A 76 -10.39 4.27 -8.99
CA THR A 76 -10.90 2.90 -8.98
C THR A 76 -12.42 2.90 -8.88
N ASP A 77 -13.07 1.80 -9.26
CA ASP A 77 -14.51 1.62 -9.09
C ASP A 77 -14.96 1.82 -7.65
N ARG A 78 -14.15 1.35 -6.69
CA ARG A 78 -14.42 1.57 -5.26
C ARG A 78 -14.41 3.05 -4.89
N LEU A 79 -13.47 3.82 -5.43
CA LEU A 79 -13.46 5.27 -5.20
C LEU A 79 -14.70 5.92 -5.78
N ARG A 80 -15.10 5.56 -7.01
CA ARG A 80 -16.31 6.07 -7.65
C ARG A 80 -17.53 5.80 -6.79
N THR A 81 -17.75 4.56 -6.36
CA THR A 81 -18.88 4.19 -5.48
C THR A 81 -18.88 4.99 -4.18
N ASN A 82 -17.69 5.22 -3.59
CA ASN A 82 -17.56 6.06 -2.39
C ASN A 82 -17.92 7.52 -2.66
N MET A 83 -17.54 8.06 -3.82
CA MET A 83 -17.89 9.44 -4.21
C MET A 83 -19.39 9.58 -4.45
N GLU A 84 -20.02 8.61 -5.10
CA GLU A 84 -21.47 8.55 -5.29
C GLU A 84 -22.23 8.55 -3.94
N ALA A 85 -21.80 7.68 -3.01
CA ALA A 85 -22.39 7.61 -1.67
C ALA A 85 -22.21 8.92 -0.88
N ASN A 86 -21.04 9.54 -0.98
CA ASN A 86 -20.71 10.79 -0.31
C ASN A 86 -21.52 11.96 -0.90
N ALA A 87 -21.61 12.05 -2.22
CA ALA A 87 -22.40 13.04 -2.93
C ALA A 87 -23.89 12.98 -2.51
N LYS A 88 -24.46 11.78 -2.49
CA LYS A 88 -25.84 11.55 -2.01
C LYS A 88 -26.04 12.00 -0.56
N LYS A 89 -25.08 11.69 0.33
CA LYS A 89 -25.15 12.07 1.76
C LYS A 89 -25.10 13.59 1.97
N GLN A 90 -24.34 14.29 1.11
CA GLN A 90 -24.13 15.74 1.23
C GLN A 90 -25.10 16.57 0.36
N GLY A 91 -25.91 15.95 -0.49
CA GLY A 91 -26.80 16.67 -1.41
C GLY A 91 -26.08 17.44 -2.51
N ILE A 92 -24.90 16.97 -2.94
CA ILE A 92 -24.08 17.58 -4.00
C ILE A 92 -23.91 16.62 -5.16
N THR A 93 -23.32 17.07 -6.28
CA THR A 93 -23.03 16.19 -7.42
C THR A 93 -21.78 15.33 -7.18
N VAL A 94 -21.64 14.24 -7.92
CA VAL A 94 -20.45 13.36 -7.83
C VAL A 94 -19.20 14.11 -8.26
N GLU A 95 -19.31 14.99 -9.24
CA GLU A 95 -18.24 15.85 -9.73
C GLU A 95 -17.75 16.80 -8.64
N GLN A 96 -18.69 17.41 -7.90
CA GLN A 96 -18.37 18.28 -6.76
C GLN A 96 -17.67 17.50 -5.64
N ALA A 97 -18.18 16.31 -5.30
CA ALA A 97 -17.55 15.44 -4.29
C ALA A 97 -16.14 15.02 -4.71
N SER A 98 -15.95 14.66 -5.99
CA SER A 98 -14.67 14.28 -6.57
C SER A 98 -13.68 15.45 -6.58
N ALA A 99 -14.13 16.64 -7.02
CA ALA A 99 -13.30 17.84 -7.03
C ALA A 99 -12.85 18.23 -5.62
N ALA A 100 -13.76 18.19 -4.64
CA ALA A 100 -13.43 18.45 -3.25
C ALA A 100 -12.39 17.47 -2.72
N ARG A 101 -12.52 16.18 -3.06
CA ARG A 101 -11.55 15.15 -2.66
C ARG A 101 -10.19 15.37 -3.34
N MET A 102 -10.15 15.64 -4.64
CA MET A 102 -8.91 15.94 -5.38
C MET A 102 -8.20 17.18 -4.82
N ALA A 103 -8.95 18.20 -4.41
CA ALA A 103 -8.39 19.41 -3.82
C ALA A 103 -7.55 19.14 -2.57
N THR A 104 -7.85 18.07 -1.81
CA THR A 104 -7.08 17.66 -0.62
C THR A 104 -5.77 16.96 -0.96
N VAL A 105 -5.59 16.49 -2.21
CA VAL A 105 -4.35 15.86 -2.66
C VAL A 105 -3.42 16.94 -3.22
N PRO A 106 -2.17 17.06 -2.76
CA PRO A 106 -1.23 18.04 -3.30
C PRO A 106 -1.04 17.92 -4.82
N ALA A 107 -1.00 16.71 -5.38
CA ALA A 107 -0.91 16.44 -6.81
C ALA A 107 -2.17 16.89 -7.60
N LYS A 108 -3.26 17.29 -6.93
CA LYS A 108 -4.54 17.76 -7.52
C LYS A 108 -5.21 16.77 -8.47
N ARG A 109 -4.91 15.50 -8.30
CA ARG A 109 -5.51 14.39 -9.04
C ARG A 109 -5.53 13.12 -8.18
N PHE A 110 -6.28 12.13 -8.61
CA PHE A 110 -6.13 10.77 -8.13
C PHE A 110 -4.96 10.08 -8.84
N GLY A 111 -4.36 9.08 -8.21
CA GLY A 111 -3.40 8.20 -8.86
C GLY A 111 -4.09 7.26 -9.84
N GLU A 112 -3.39 6.89 -10.90
CA GLU A 112 -3.86 5.90 -11.86
C GLU A 112 -3.38 4.50 -11.47
N ALA A 113 -4.18 3.46 -11.79
CA ALA A 113 -3.85 2.08 -11.45
C ALA A 113 -2.48 1.64 -12.01
N ASP A 114 -2.12 2.10 -13.21
CA ASP A 114 -0.86 1.78 -13.86
C ASP A 114 0.35 2.39 -13.14
N GLU A 115 0.20 3.58 -12.53
CA GLU A 115 1.27 4.18 -11.72
C GLU A 115 1.58 3.30 -10.49
N PHE A 116 0.54 2.75 -9.87
CA PHE A 116 0.70 1.82 -8.76
C PHE A 116 1.28 0.48 -9.23
N GLY A 117 0.79 -0.03 -10.36
CA GLY A 117 1.26 -1.25 -10.98
C GLY A 117 2.75 -1.20 -11.36
N ALA A 118 3.21 -0.07 -11.91
CA ALA A 118 4.61 0.15 -12.25
C ALA A 118 5.53 0.09 -11.02
N ALA A 119 5.13 0.69 -9.90
CA ALA A 119 5.88 0.61 -8.65
C ALA A 119 5.91 -0.83 -8.09
N CYS A 120 4.80 -1.55 -8.19
CA CYS A 120 4.72 -2.96 -7.80
C CYS A 120 5.66 -3.81 -8.68
N ALA A 121 5.61 -3.64 -9.98
CA ALA A 121 6.45 -4.37 -10.94
C ALA A 121 7.95 -4.11 -10.67
N PHE A 122 8.33 -2.87 -10.39
CA PHE A 122 9.70 -2.53 -10.00
C PHE A 122 10.14 -3.31 -8.76
N LEU A 123 9.34 -3.28 -7.68
CA LEU A 123 9.68 -4.01 -6.44
C LEU A 123 9.70 -5.53 -6.62
N CYS A 124 8.98 -6.07 -7.59
CA CYS A 124 8.99 -7.49 -7.96
C CYS A 124 10.16 -7.86 -8.87
N SER A 125 10.87 -6.90 -9.44
CA SER A 125 11.96 -7.13 -10.38
C SER A 125 13.28 -7.54 -9.71
N SER A 126 14.23 -8.00 -10.50
CA SER A 126 15.61 -8.27 -10.06
C SER A 126 16.35 -6.99 -9.62
N HIS A 127 15.97 -5.83 -10.16
CA HIS A 127 16.58 -4.54 -9.86
C HIS A 127 16.31 -4.04 -8.43
N ALA A 128 15.26 -4.56 -7.77
CA ALA A 128 14.91 -4.20 -6.39
C ALA A 128 15.55 -5.13 -5.34
N GLY A 129 16.62 -5.86 -5.69
CA GLY A 129 17.24 -6.86 -4.79
C GLY A 129 17.87 -6.29 -3.52
N TYR A 130 18.16 -4.99 -3.48
CA TYR A 130 18.72 -4.31 -2.30
C TYR A 130 17.69 -3.47 -1.54
N ILE A 131 16.42 -3.57 -1.91
CA ILE A 131 15.29 -2.87 -1.27
C ILE A 131 14.47 -3.91 -0.50
N THR A 132 14.53 -3.87 0.83
CA THR A 132 13.76 -4.79 1.69
C THR A 132 13.31 -4.11 2.97
N GLY A 133 12.16 -4.51 3.51
CA GLY A 133 11.55 -3.95 4.70
C GLY A 133 10.99 -2.53 4.52
N GLN A 134 10.82 -2.07 3.27
CA GLN A 134 10.45 -0.69 2.99
C GLN A 134 8.93 -0.51 2.83
N ASN A 135 8.46 0.67 3.25
CA ASN A 135 7.09 1.14 3.10
C ASN A 135 7.06 2.23 2.03
N LEU A 136 6.75 1.87 0.79
CA LEU A 136 6.63 2.84 -0.30
C LEU A 136 5.20 3.39 -0.33
N LEU A 137 5.07 4.65 0.08
CA LEU A 137 3.82 5.39 0.04
C LEU A 137 3.63 6.03 -1.34
N ILE A 138 2.47 5.81 -1.95
CA ILE A 138 2.09 6.35 -3.26
C ILE A 138 0.75 7.07 -3.08
N ASP A 139 0.78 8.37 -2.76
CA ASP A 139 -0.41 9.11 -2.32
C ASP A 139 -0.55 10.53 -2.91
N GLY A 140 0.31 10.92 -3.84
CA GLY A 140 0.27 12.25 -4.43
C GLY A 140 0.66 13.38 -3.46
N GLY A 141 1.39 13.03 -2.37
CA GLY A 141 1.88 13.99 -1.37
C GLY A 141 0.92 14.26 -0.21
N VAL A 142 -0.11 13.44 -0.01
CA VAL A 142 -1.10 13.64 1.08
C VAL A 142 -0.47 13.52 2.46
N PHE A 143 0.46 12.60 2.64
CA PHE A 143 1.20 12.46 3.88
C PHE A 143 2.21 13.62 4.02
N ASN A 144 2.09 14.39 5.07
CA ASN A 144 2.90 15.58 5.31
C ASN A 144 4.13 15.35 6.23
N GLY A 145 4.43 14.10 6.55
CA GLY A 145 5.61 13.73 7.32
C GLY A 145 6.82 13.47 6.42
N ALA A 146 8.02 13.58 7.00
CA ALA A 146 9.27 13.26 6.31
C ALA A 146 9.65 11.76 6.41
N PHE A 147 9.10 11.03 7.44
CA PHE A 147 9.45 9.64 7.75
C PHE A 147 8.21 8.78 8.02
#